data_8db5eddd2229432ba190c754203eb07b
#
_entry.id   8db5eddd2229432ba190c754203eb07b
#
_cell.length_a   1.000
_cell.length_b   1.000
_cell.length_c   1.000
_cell.angle_alpha   90.00
_cell.angle_beta   90.00
_cell.angle_gamma   90.00
#
_symmetry.space_group_name_H-M   'P 1'
#
loop_
_entity.id
_entity.type
_entity.pdbx_description
1 polymer ?
#
loop_
_entity_poly.entity_id
_entity_poly.type
_entity_poly.pdbx_seq_one_letter_code
_entity_poly.pdbx_strand_id
1 'polypeptide(L)'
;MTDLWVFKELPAPISGTRDDGRLQFHFEPPANGGHLRIVQSPAKPANYDPAKDPAAKPLRDPWRRPDGVLDRGGQNAYSSPIHKSETVDYGILLEGERLLVLDSGTLTMNPGDVVVQLGNWHGWTNPNKASLMAFVMMGGKYEEQA
;
A
#
# COMPACT_ATOMS: atom_id res chain seq x y z
N MET A 1 -0.91 -9.78 4.75
CA MET A 1 0.17 -8.75 4.78
C MET A 1 1.17 -9.19 5.83
N THR A 2 2.46 -9.20 5.50
CA THR A 2 3.55 -9.63 6.40
C THR A 2 4.62 -8.56 6.42
N ASP A 3 4.87 -7.99 7.59
CA ASP A 3 5.90 -6.98 7.80
C ASP A 3 7.21 -7.68 8.16
N LEU A 4 8.29 -7.30 7.45
CA LEU A 4 9.58 -7.98 7.53
C LEU A 4 10.63 -7.19 8.29
N TRP A 5 10.70 -5.87 8.09
CA TRP A 5 11.72 -5.01 8.66
C TRP A 5 11.23 -3.58 8.81
N VAL A 6 11.70 -2.89 9.84
CA VAL A 6 11.44 -1.47 10.08
C VAL A 6 12.72 -0.78 10.57
N PHE A 7 12.94 0.44 10.08
CA PHE A 7 13.92 1.35 10.68
C PHE A 7 13.22 2.66 11.04
N LYS A 8 13.54 3.21 12.21
CA LYS A 8 12.81 4.33 12.81
C LYS A 8 13.43 5.69 12.53
N GLU A 9 14.65 5.71 12.02
CA GLU A 9 15.41 6.95 11.77
C GLU A 9 16.40 6.78 10.62
N LEU A 10 16.81 7.88 10.04
CA LEU A 10 17.89 7.97 9.06
C LEU A 10 18.98 8.93 9.59
N PRO A 11 20.28 8.54 9.56
CA PRO A 11 20.78 7.24 9.13
C PRO A 11 20.31 6.10 10.04
N ALA A 12 19.95 4.96 9.43
CA ALA A 12 19.50 3.80 10.19
C ALA A 12 20.64 3.24 11.06
N PRO A 13 20.42 3.00 12.38
CA PRO A 13 21.46 2.40 13.22
C PRO A 13 21.70 0.95 12.80
N ILE A 14 22.96 0.60 12.55
CA ILE A 14 23.37 -0.73 12.11
C ILE A 14 24.14 -1.40 13.24
N SER A 15 23.48 -2.23 14.02
CA SER A 15 24.12 -2.96 15.11
C SER A 15 24.54 -4.38 14.75
N GLY A 16 23.85 -5.00 13.78
CA GLY A 16 24.02 -6.40 13.41
C GLY A 16 23.55 -7.41 14.48
N THR A 17 22.97 -6.93 15.59
CA THR A 17 22.56 -7.77 16.72
C THR A 17 21.07 -7.69 17.04
N ARG A 18 20.35 -6.72 16.49
CA ARG A 18 18.92 -6.50 16.74
C ARG A 18 18.08 -7.01 15.58
N ASP A 19 17.02 -7.74 15.90
CA ASP A 19 16.02 -8.19 14.94
C ASP A 19 14.86 -7.16 14.89
N ASP A 20 14.96 -6.21 13.98
CA ASP A 20 13.96 -5.16 13.80
C ASP A 20 12.73 -5.65 13.04
N GLY A 21 12.70 -6.89 12.57
CA GLY A 21 11.52 -7.56 12.04
C GLY A 21 10.51 -7.96 13.14
N ARG A 22 10.92 -7.97 14.40
CA ARG A 22 10.05 -8.26 15.56
C ARG A 22 9.42 -7.04 16.21
N LEU A 23 9.76 -5.84 15.73
CA LEU A 23 9.15 -4.61 16.24
C LEU A 23 7.70 -4.51 15.81
N GLN A 24 6.93 -3.69 16.53
CA GLN A 24 5.55 -3.39 16.13
C GLN A 24 5.56 -2.53 14.86
N PHE A 25 4.77 -2.96 13.87
CA PHE A 25 4.56 -2.23 12.62
C PHE A 25 3.21 -1.52 12.65
N HIS A 26 3.18 -0.35 12.03
CA HIS A 26 1.96 0.38 11.70
C HIS A 26 1.75 0.36 10.20
N PHE A 27 0.58 0.78 9.73
CA PHE A 27 0.32 0.85 8.29
C PHE A 27 1.31 1.79 7.60
N GLU A 28 1.46 3.00 8.14
CA GLU A 28 2.50 3.93 7.71
C GLU A 28 3.83 3.60 8.38
N PRO A 29 4.95 3.79 7.67
CA PRO A 29 6.27 3.68 8.29
C PRO A 29 6.52 4.83 9.27
N PRO A 30 7.57 4.74 10.12
CA PRO A 30 8.02 5.87 10.91
C PRO A 30 8.32 7.09 10.02
N ALA A 31 7.96 8.28 10.48
CA ALA A 31 8.10 9.53 9.70
C ALA A 31 9.53 9.79 9.21
N ASN A 32 10.54 9.42 10.00
CA ASN A 32 11.96 9.54 9.66
C ASN A 32 12.62 8.19 9.34
N GLY A 33 11.85 7.22 8.95
CA GLY A 33 12.32 5.86 8.68
C GLY A 33 11.56 5.20 7.56
N GLY A 34 11.49 3.89 7.61
CA GLY A 34 10.80 3.10 6.60
C GLY A 34 10.59 1.66 7.04
N HIS A 35 9.83 0.92 6.24
CA HIS A 35 9.65 -0.50 6.44
C HIS A 35 9.55 -1.27 5.12
N LEU A 36 9.79 -2.57 5.21
CA LEU A 36 9.61 -3.54 4.14
C LEU A 36 8.47 -4.47 4.53
N ARG A 37 7.51 -4.63 3.61
CA ARG A 37 6.40 -5.57 3.77
C ARG A 37 6.11 -6.36 2.52
N ILE A 38 5.53 -7.53 2.72
CA ILE A 38 5.02 -8.38 1.65
C ILE A 38 3.49 -8.39 1.73
N VAL A 39 2.85 -8.22 0.59
CA VAL A 39 1.40 -8.28 0.46
C VAL A 39 1.02 -9.39 -0.51
N GLN A 40 0.35 -10.40 0.00
CA GLN A 40 -0.26 -11.45 -0.78
C GLN A 40 -1.74 -11.14 -0.96
N SER A 41 -2.22 -11.17 -2.19
CA SER A 41 -3.61 -10.85 -2.52
C SER A 41 -4.25 -11.99 -3.31
N PRO A 42 -5.47 -12.43 -2.91
CA PRO A 42 -6.16 -13.50 -3.62
C PRO A 42 -6.67 -13.01 -4.98
N ALA A 43 -6.87 -13.96 -5.90
CA ALA A 43 -7.56 -13.69 -7.15
C ALA A 43 -9.02 -13.29 -6.87
N LYS A 44 -9.53 -12.31 -7.61
CA LYS A 44 -10.94 -11.98 -7.58
C LYS A 44 -11.72 -13.05 -8.35
N PRO A 45 -12.72 -13.70 -7.73
CA PRO A 45 -13.54 -14.67 -8.44
C PRO A 45 -14.26 -14.07 -9.65
N ALA A 46 -14.41 -14.83 -10.73
CA ALA A 46 -15.09 -14.38 -11.93
C ALA A 46 -16.58 -14.02 -11.69
N ASN A 47 -17.20 -14.67 -10.69
CA ASN A 47 -18.59 -14.44 -10.28
C ASN A 47 -18.72 -13.42 -9.12
N TYR A 48 -17.68 -12.66 -8.83
CA TYR A 48 -17.72 -11.66 -7.77
C TYR A 48 -18.79 -10.61 -8.06
N ASP A 49 -19.64 -10.37 -7.07
CA ASP A 49 -20.70 -9.37 -7.12
C ASP A 49 -20.51 -8.36 -5.96
N PRO A 50 -20.08 -7.12 -6.27
CA PRO A 50 -19.86 -6.11 -5.24
C PRO A 50 -21.14 -5.75 -4.46
N ALA A 51 -22.33 -5.95 -5.05
CA ALA A 51 -23.60 -5.69 -4.35
C ALA A 51 -23.85 -6.66 -3.19
N LYS A 52 -23.19 -7.81 -3.18
CA LYS A 52 -23.29 -8.83 -2.15
C LYS A 52 -22.09 -8.84 -1.19
N ASP A 53 -21.13 -7.97 -1.41
CA ASP A 53 -19.91 -7.91 -0.61
C ASP A 53 -20.10 -6.99 0.60
N PRO A 54 -20.06 -7.52 1.83
CA PRO A 54 -20.19 -6.69 3.04
C PRO A 54 -18.99 -5.75 3.25
N ALA A 55 -17.86 -6.01 2.60
CA ALA A 55 -16.68 -5.14 2.65
C ALA A 55 -16.74 -3.99 1.65
N ALA A 56 -17.65 -4.04 0.69
CA ALA A 56 -17.77 -2.98 -0.32
C ALA A 56 -18.25 -1.67 0.31
N LYS A 57 -17.52 -0.60 0.04
CA LYS A 57 -17.86 0.77 0.47
C LYS A 57 -17.74 1.72 -0.70
N PRO A 58 -18.70 2.66 -0.86
CA PRO A 58 -18.66 3.63 -1.95
C PRO A 58 -17.51 4.62 -1.77
N LEU A 59 -17.18 5.31 -2.85
CA LEU A 59 -16.36 6.52 -2.77
C LEU A 59 -17.08 7.58 -1.93
N ARG A 60 -16.31 8.35 -1.20
CA ARG A 60 -16.77 9.44 -0.32
C ARG A 60 -15.77 10.58 -0.32
N ASP A 61 -16.14 11.68 0.32
CA ASP A 61 -15.22 12.78 0.58
C ASP A 61 -14.03 12.28 1.41
N PRO A 62 -12.82 12.78 1.15
CA PRO A 62 -11.63 12.40 1.90
C PRO A 62 -11.80 12.64 3.40
N TRP A 63 -11.38 11.68 4.19
CA TRP A 63 -11.30 11.80 5.64
C TRP A 63 -9.96 11.25 6.13
N ARG A 64 -9.51 11.76 7.27
CA ARG A 64 -8.28 11.28 7.89
C ARG A 64 -8.60 10.15 8.84
N ARG A 65 -8.03 8.99 8.58
CA ARG A 65 -8.14 7.82 9.45
C ARG A 65 -7.37 8.03 10.76
N PRO A 66 -7.69 7.27 11.84
CA PRO A 66 -6.93 7.34 13.08
C PRO A 66 -5.43 7.06 12.93
N ASP A 67 -5.02 6.29 11.92
CA ASP A 67 -3.63 5.99 11.59
C ASP A 67 -2.93 7.09 10.75
N GLY A 68 -3.62 8.20 10.46
CA GLY A 68 -3.09 9.34 9.71
C GLY A 68 -3.30 9.30 8.20
N VAL A 69 -3.67 8.15 7.64
CA VAL A 69 -3.92 7.99 6.21
C VAL A 69 -5.17 8.76 5.78
N LEU A 70 -5.09 9.46 4.65
CA LEU A 70 -6.26 10.04 3.98
C LEU A 70 -6.92 8.98 3.11
N ASP A 71 -8.25 8.87 3.20
CA ASP A 71 -9.04 7.78 2.64
C ASP A 71 -10.29 8.32 1.97
N ARG A 72 -10.58 7.85 0.76
CA ARG A 72 -11.80 8.18 -0.01
C ARG A 72 -12.82 7.05 -0.06
N GLY A 73 -12.58 5.93 0.59
CA GLY A 73 -13.41 4.73 0.40
C GLY A 73 -13.19 4.07 -0.96
N GLY A 74 -14.23 3.47 -1.52
CA GLY A 74 -14.15 2.76 -2.80
C GLY A 74 -13.57 1.36 -2.72
N GLN A 75 -13.38 0.81 -1.51
CA GLN A 75 -12.85 -0.53 -1.31
C GLN A 75 -13.92 -1.62 -1.43
N ASN A 76 -13.44 -2.83 -1.60
CA ASN A 76 -14.20 -4.07 -1.48
C ASN A 76 -13.29 -5.21 -0.98
N ALA A 77 -13.78 -6.44 -0.92
CA ALA A 77 -12.99 -7.58 -0.45
C ALA A 77 -11.70 -7.84 -1.29
N TYR A 78 -11.65 -7.32 -2.51
CA TYR A 78 -10.55 -7.52 -3.47
C TYR A 78 -9.87 -6.22 -3.88
N SER A 79 -10.13 -5.14 -3.20
CA SER A 79 -9.48 -3.85 -3.47
C SER A 79 -9.27 -3.05 -2.18
N SER A 80 -8.19 -2.29 -2.16
CA SER A 80 -7.95 -1.31 -1.10
C SER A 80 -8.87 -0.10 -1.27
N PRO A 81 -9.08 0.71 -0.22
CA PRO A 81 -9.61 2.05 -0.41
C PRO A 81 -8.68 2.88 -1.31
N ILE A 82 -9.22 3.91 -1.94
CA ILE A 82 -8.44 4.96 -2.57
C ILE A 82 -7.90 5.83 -1.43
N HIS A 83 -6.59 5.91 -1.31
CA HIS A 83 -5.93 6.54 -0.17
C HIS A 83 -4.64 7.23 -0.57
N LYS A 84 -4.10 8.04 0.33
CA LYS A 84 -2.75 8.61 0.24
C LYS A 84 -2.16 8.82 1.62
N SER A 85 -0.85 8.81 1.68
CA SER A 85 -0.05 9.02 2.88
C SER A 85 1.20 9.84 2.58
N GLU A 86 1.80 10.45 3.60
CA GLU A 86 3.07 11.15 3.48
C GLU A 86 4.23 10.16 3.44
N THR A 87 4.27 9.38 2.38
CA THR A 87 5.28 8.34 2.17
C THR A 87 5.77 8.31 0.74
N VAL A 88 6.99 7.81 0.56
CA VAL A 88 7.51 7.35 -0.72
C VAL A 88 7.46 5.83 -0.70
N ASP A 89 6.73 5.25 -1.63
CA ASP A 89 6.54 3.81 -1.69
C ASP A 89 7.15 3.23 -2.97
N TYR A 90 7.96 2.19 -2.82
CA TYR A 90 8.35 1.34 -3.94
C TYR A 90 7.49 0.09 -3.89
N GLY A 91 6.62 -0.06 -4.89
CA GLY A 91 5.80 -1.26 -5.07
C GLY A 91 6.38 -2.15 -6.15
N ILE A 92 6.69 -3.39 -5.81
CA ILE A 92 7.34 -4.36 -6.70
C ILE A 92 6.44 -5.57 -6.83
N LEU A 93 6.00 -5.89 -8.05
CA LEU A 93 5.26 -7.12 -8.28
C LEU A 93 6.23 -8.28 -8.47
N LEU A 94 6.15 -9.27 -7.58
CA LEU A 94 6.99 -10.47 -7.59
C LEU A 94 6.34 -11.60 -8.37
N GLU A 95 5.04 -11.81 -8.17
CA GLU A 95 4.28 -12.90 -8.80
C GLU A 95 2.85 -12.45 -9.12
N GLY A 96 2.28 -13.03 -10.18
CA GLY A 96 0.87 -12.83 -10.53
C GLY A 96 0.62 -11.55 -11.32
N GLU A 97 -0.49 -10.90 -11.00
CA GLU A 97 -0.92 -9.65 -11.65
C GLU A 97 -1.60 -8.74 -10.63
N ARG A 98 -1.36 -7.45 -10.72
CA ARG A 98 -1.95 -6.45 -9.83
C ARG A 98 -2.36 -5.23 -10.62
N LEU A 99 -3.50 -4.65 -10.24
CA LEU A 99 -3.98 -3.41 -10.84
C LEU A 99 -3.76 -2.25 -9.88
N LEU A 100 -3.13 -1.20 -10.37
CA LEU A 100 -2.95 0.08 -9.68
C LEU A 100 -3.99 1.06 -10.20
N VAL A 101 -4.83 1.57 -9.31
CA VAL A 101 -5.87 2.55 -9.63
C VAL A 101 -5.37 3.94 -9.27
N LEU A 102 -5.35 4.84 -10.25
CA LEU A 102 -4.94 6.23 -10.12
C LEU A 102 -6.09 7.15 -10.54
N ASP A 103 -6.01 8.44 -10.23
CA ASP A 103 -7.00 9.43 -10.70
C ASP A 103 -7.03 9.50 -12.25
N SER A 104 -5.89 9.24 -12.90
CA SER A 104 -5.76 9.23 -14.37
C SER A 104 -6.18 7.92 -15.04
N GLY A 105 -6.49 6.88 -14.29
CA GLY A 105 -6.86 5.56 -14.83
C GLY A 105 -6.21 4.41 -14.09
N THR A 106 -6.33 3.21 -14.65
CA THR A 106 -5.81 1.97 -14.05
C THR A 106 -4.63 1.44 -14.86
N LEU A 107 -3.58 1.05 -14.16
CA LEU A 107 -2.40 0.41 -14.73
C LEU A 107 -2.33 -1.05 -14.31
N THR A 108 -2.02 -1.93 -15.25
CA THR A 108 -1.73 -3.33 -14.97
C THR A 108 -0.25 -3.52 -14.69
N MET A 109 0.08 -4.13 -13.56
CA MET A 109 1.44 -4.54 -13.21
C MET A 109 1.64 -6.02 -13.50
N ASN A 110 2.79 -6.34 -14.07
CA ASN A 110 3.28 -7.69 -14.32
C ASN A 110 4.53 -7.98 -13.48
N PRO A 111 4.90 -9.25 -13.27
CA PRO A 111 6.09 -9.60 -12.49
C PRO A 111 7.34 -8.87 -12.97
N GLY A 112 8.07 -8.27 -12.04
CA GLY A 112 9.25 -7.44 -12.31
C GLY A 112 8.94 -5.96 -12.47
N ASP A 113 7.68 -5.56 -12.62
CA ASP A 113 7.31 -4.15 -12.66
C ASP A 113 7.49 -3.49 -11.28
N VAL A 114 7.96 -2.26 -11.30
CA VAL A 114 8.15 -1.42 -10.11
C VAL A 114 7.39 -0.12 -10.31
N VAL A 115 6.64 0.28 -9.29
CA VAL A 115 5.99 1.58 -9.25
C VAL A 115 6.53 2.40 -8.07
N VAL A 116 6.73 3.70 -8.31
CA VAL A 116 7.06 4.66 -7.25
C VAL A 116 5.83 5.51 -6.99
N GLN A 117 5.34 5.48 -5.75
CA GLN A 117 4.23 6.32 -5.27
C GLN A 117 4.81 7.45 -4.43
N LEU A 118 4.43 8.68 -4.75
CA LEU A 118 4.93 9.89 -4.07
C LEU A 118 3.80 10.59 -3.31
N GLY A 119 3.16 9.85 -2.39
CA GLY A 119 2.07 10.39 -1.60
C GLY A 119 0.81 10.75 -2.40
N ASN A 120 0.65 10.21 -3.59
CA ASN A 120 -0.49 10.44 -4.48
C ASN A 120 -1.70 9.59 -4.10
N TRP A 121 -2.88 10.04 -4.53
CA TRP A 121 -4.08 9.22 -4.44
C TRP A 121 -3.93 7.96 -5.29
N HIS A 122 -4.15 6.81 -4.69
CA HIS A 122 -4.10 5.54 -5.38
C HIS A 122 -4.89 4.46 -4.63
N GLY A 123 -5.16 3.38 -5.32
CA GLY A 123 -5.71 2.17 -4.75
C GLY A 123 -5.18 0.95 -5.49
N TRP A 124 -5.34 -0.20 -4.85
CA TRP A 124 -4.92 -1.48 -5.40
C TRP A 124 -6.14 -2.37 -5.56
N THR A 125 -6.28 -3.02 -6.69
CA THR A 125 -7.35 -3.99 -6.91
C THR A 125 -6.78 -5.29 -7.47
N ASN A 126 -7.48 -6.38 -7.16
CA ASN A 126 -7.08 -7.70 -7.61
C ASN A 126 -7.76 -8.01 -8.94
N PRO A 127 -7.00 -8.40 -9.96
CA PRO A 127 -7.56 -9.02 -11.14
C PRO A 127 -7.97 -10.47 -10.84
N ASN A 128 -8.31 -11.24 -11.87
CA ASN A 128 -8.65 -12.65 -11.74
C ASN A 128 -7.44 -13.56 -11.47
N LYS A 129 -6.29 -13.00 -11.14
CA LYS A 129 -5.08 -13.72 -10.72
C LYS A 129 -4.65 -13.23 -9.35
N ALA A 130 -4.13 -14.14 -8.55
CA ALA A 130 -3.48 -13.78 -7.29
C ALA A 130 -2.18 -13.02 -7.53
N SER A 131 -1.71 -12.29 -6.53
CA SER A 131 -0.46 -11.55 -6.63
C SER A 131 0.35 -11.61 -5.34
N LEU A 132 1.66 -11.46 -5.51
CA LEU A 132 2.61 -11.26 -4.42
C LEU A 132 3.41 -9.98 -4.71
N MET A 133 3.30 -9.01 -3.82
CA MET A 133 4.02 -7.74 -3.92
C MET A 133 4.96 -7.53 -2.74
N ALA A 134 6.08 -6.88 -3.01
CA ALA A 134 6.92 -6.27 -1.99
C ALA A 134 6.74 -4.75 -2.01
N PHE A 135 6.62 -4.16 -0.83
CA PHE A 135 6.58 -2.71 -0.64
C PHE A 135 7.72 -2.26 0.25
N VAL A 136 8.51 -1.31 -0.24
CA VAL A 136 9.41 -0.50 0.57
C VAL A 136 8.74 0.84 0.75
N MET A 137 8.34 1.16 1.99
CA MET A 137 7.67 2.41 2.30
C MET A 137 8.57 3.25 3.20
N MET A 138 8.77 4.49 2.83
CA MET A 138 9.64 5.44 3.56
C MET A 138 8.83 6.67 3.93
N GLY A 139 9.05 7.18 5.13
CA GLY A 139 8.45 8.43 5.58
C GLY A 139 8.80 9.57 4.63
N GLY A 140 7.82 10.40 4.33
CA GLY A 140 7.95 11.57 3.49
C GLY A 140 7.24 12.77 4.12
N LYS A 141 7.33 13.90 3.46
CA LYS A 141 6.61 15.10 3.84
C LYS A 141 6.19 15.84 2.57
N TYR A 142 4.92 16.24 2.52
CA TYR A 142 4.46 17.09 1.43
C TYR A 142 5.21 18.43 1.46
N GLU A 143 5.70 18.85 0.31
CA GLU A 143 6.21 20.21 0.16
C GLU A 143 5.05 21.20 0.28
N GLU A 144 5.26 22.28 1.03
CA GLU A 144 4.32 23.38 1.03
C GLU A 144 4.34 24.02 -0.36
N GLN A 145 3.17 24.13 -0.97
CA GLN A 145 3.06 24.88 -2.22
C GLN A 145 3.28 26.35 -1.91
N ALA A 146 4.28 26.90 -2.55
CA ALA A 146 4.59 28.33 -2.44
C ALA A 146 3.48 29.18 -3.10
#